data_b212786e4e7db2d5a10f4c30e65cf7e0
#
_entry.id   b212786e4e7db2d5a10f4c30e65cf7e0
#
_cell.length_a   1.000
_cell.length_b   1.000
_cell.length_c   1.000
_cell.angle_alpha   90.00
_cell.angle_beta   90.00
_cell.angle_gamma   90.00
#
_symmetry.space_group_name_H-M   'P 1'
#
loop_
_entity.id
_entity.type
_entity.pdbx_description
1 polymer ?
#
loop_
_entity_poly.entity_id
_entity_poly.type
_entity_poly.pdbx_seq_one_letter_code
_entity_poly.pdbx_strand_id
1 'polypeptide(L)'
;MQTPIPLCDPHFHLWDLAERPNPNLGDVMPAYRAADYAQDMSELPPELQRVSGVHVETVVGQVPGGIPIDTVEETRWVRGQLEPTSVEQPFGIVAYVHLERDIAAAEHTIEQHLAASGGRLCGVRMILNHHPDNPDLTWPQIEDGVLQSSRFRDGLALLERYNLAFDLSCNPHQVADAVAVFRDFPNLRVVSNHLGFLHDGEDQAHEDLWREGMAALAALPNVYMKLSMAWFARDAFHEDAAKEAKIAAVVQELIERFGCNRCMFASNYPVDKLRGISIGYLYAKFLEWSADFSDDERRALFHDSAISAYGPLSQ
;
A
#
# COMPACT_ATOMS: atom_id res chain seq x y z
N MET A 1 -21.73 25.33 -6.25
CA MET A 1 -20.88 24.46 -5.41
C MET A 1 -19.92 23.77 -6.34
N GLN A 2 -18.64 23.72 -6.03
CA GLN A 2 -17.64 23.00 -6.82
C GLN A 2 -17.93 21.50 -6.68
N THR A 3 -17.77 20.73 -7.75
CA THR A 3 -17.93 19.26 -7.69
C THR A 3 -16.83 18.67 -6.81
N PRO A 4 -17.13 17.79 -5.86
CA PRO A 4 -16.11 17.16 -5.04
C PRO A 4 -15.09 16.39 -5.91
N ILE A 5 -13.83 16.38 -5.45
CA ILE A 5 -12.78 15.58 -6.08
C ILE A 5 -13.09 14.10 -5.80
N PRO A 6 -13.13 13.24 -6.83
CA PRO A 6 -13.30 11.81 -6.61
C PRO A 6 -12.10 11.24 -5.83
N LEU A 7 -12.36 10.37 -4.87
CA LEU A 7 -11.35 9.70 -4.08
C LEU A 7 -11.40 8.19 -4.33
N CYS A 8 -10.29 7.63 -4.77
CA CYS A 8 -9.97 6.21 -4.61
C CYS A 8 -8.99 6.08 -3.45
N ASP A 9 -9.39 5.46 -2.34
CA ASP A 9 -8.43 5.14 -1.27
C ASP A 9 -7.65 3.88 -1.63
N PRO A 10 -6.38 3.97 -2.06
CA PRO A 10 -5.66 2.83 -2.64
C PRO A 10 -4.96 1.96 -1.60
N HIS A 11 -5.21 2.19 -0.30
CA HIS A 11 -4.60 1.39 0.76
C HIS A 11 -5.41 1.47 2.06
N PHE A 12 -6.27 0.51 2.27
CA PHE A 12 -6.92 0.28 3.55
C PHE A 12 -6.94 -1.22 3.86
N HIS A 13 -7.19 -1.56 5.11
CA HIS A 13 -7.24 -2.93 5.61
C HIS A 13 -8.56 -3.20 6.33
N LEU A 14 -8.98 -4.45 6.32
CA LEU A 14 -10.07 -4.95 7.14
C LEU A 14 -9.58 -6.20 7.89
N TRP A 15 -9.99 -6.37 9.13
CA TRP A 15 -9.72 -7.58 9.90
C TRP A 15 -10.77 -7.82 10.97
N ASP A 16 -10.90 -9.08 11.35
CA ASP A 16 -11.63 -9.52 12.52
C ASP A 16 -10.95 -10.78 13.06
N LEU A 17 -10.21 -10.61 14.14
CA LEU A 17 -9.39 -11.70 14.71
C LEU A 17 -10.24 -12.77 15.40
N ALA A 18 -11.50 -12.49 15.74
CA ALA A 18 -12.43 -13.49 16.25
C ALA A 18 -12.93 -14.42 15.14
N GLU A 19 -13.16 -13.88 13.94
CA GLU A 19 -13.56 -14.68 12.77
C GLU A 19 -12.36 -15.29 12.05
N ARG A 20 -11.23 -14.56 12.00
CA ARG A 20 -10.01 -14.94 11.29
C ARG A 20 -8.78 -14.66 12.15
N PRO A 21 -8.42 -15.58 13.06
CA PRO A 21 -7.24 -15.43 13.89
C PRO A 21 -5.98 -15.19 13.05
N ASN A 22 -5.23 -14.14 13.40
CA ASN A 22 -3.96 -13.81 12.76
C ASN A 22 -2.88 -13.61 13.83
N PRO A 23 -1.94 -14.55 13.99
CA PRO A 23 -0.94 -14.50 15.05
C PRO A 23 0.01 -13.30 14.92
N ASN A 24 0.11 -12.67 13.74
CA ASN A 24 0.96 -11.51 13.53
C ASN A 24 0.33 -10.21 14.05
N LEU A 25 -1.01 -10.15 14.18
CA LEU A 25 -1.72 -8.98 14.66
C LEU A 25 -1.95 -8.99 16.18
N GLY A 26 -1.71 -10.12 16.84
CA GLY A 26 -1.95 -10.29 18.28
C GLY A 26 -3.43 -10.25 18.66
N ASP A 27 -3.74 -10.62 19.91
CA ASP A 27 -5.11 -10.70 20.42
C ASP A 27 -5.74 -9.33 20.76
N VAL A 28 -5.01 -8.23 20.57
CA VAL A 28 -5.35 -6.91 21.15
C VAL A 28 -5.95 -5.94 20.12
N MET A 29 -6.03 -6.31 18.85
CA MET A 29 -6.53 -5.41 17.83
C MET A 29 -8.06 -5.53 17.73
N PRO A 30 -8.80 -4.43 17.94
CA PRO A 30 -10.24 -4.43 17.77
C PRO A 30 -10.60 -4.79 16.31
N ALA A 31 -11.71 -5.50 16.13
CA ALA A 31 -12.22 -5.78 14.80
C ALA A 31 -12.41 -4.46 14.01
N TYR A 32 -12.07 -4.50 12.73
CA TYR A 32 -12.29 -3.38 11.81
C TYR A 32 -12.86 -3.94 10.50
N ARG A 33 -14.15 -3.73 10.33
CA ARG A 33 -14.95 -4.29 9.23
C ARG A 33 -15.33 -3.20 8.22
N ALA A 34 -15.96 -3.57 7.13
CA ALA A 34 -16.42 -2.61 6.12
C ALA A 34 -17.34 -1.52 6.67
N ALA A 35 -18.15 -1.83 7.68
CA ALA A 35 -19.02 -0.84 8.34
C ALA A 35 -18.21 0.20 9.13
N ASP A 36 -17.16 -0.23 9.83
CA ASP A 36 -16.27 0.66 10.58
C ASP A 36 -15.51 1.58 9.62
N TYR A 37 -14.99 1.03 8.52
CA TYR A 37 -14.34 1.80 7.47
C TYR A 37 -15.30 2.81 6.82
N ALA A 38 -16.54 2.41 6.53
CA ALA A 38 -17.54 3.33 5.99
C ALA A 38 -17.88 4.45 6.98
N GLN A 39 -17.96 4.14 8.28
CA GLN A 39 -18.16 5.13 9.32
C GLN A 39 -17.01 6.14 9.38
N ASP A 40 -15.77 5.68 9.37
CA ASP A 40 -14.61 6.58 9.37
C ASP A 40 -14.57 7.44 8.09
N MET A 41 -14.86 6.86 6.92
CA MET A 41 -14.93 7.58 5.66
C MET A 41 -16.06 8.63 5.60
N SER A 42 -17.04 8.57 6.51
CA SER A 42 -18.05 9.64 6.63
C SER A 42 -17.50 10.94 7.21
N GLU A 43 -16.29 10.92 7.77
CA GLU A 43 -15.58 12.10 8.30
C GLU A 43 -14.74 12.82 7.23
N LEU A 44 -14.75 12.36 5.98
CA LEU A 44 -14.02 13.02 4.88
C LEU A 44 -14.42 14.50 4.75
N PRO A 45 -13.46 15.39 4.44
CA PRO A 45 -13.77 16.76 4.05
C PRO A 45 -14.77 16.81 2.89
N PRO A 46 -15.71 17.78 2.87
CA PRO A 46 -16.76 17.87 1.86
C PRO A 46 -16.23 18.11 0.43
N GLU A 47 -14.97 18.48 0.28
CA GLU A 47 -14.26 18.63 -0.98
C GLU A 47 -13.92 17.28 -1.63
N LEU A 48 -14.03 16.18 -0.90
CA LEU A 48 -13.72 14.82 -1.36
C LEU A 48 -14.97 13.94 -1.37
N GLN A 49 -15.06 13.08 -2.37
CA GLN A 49 -16.08 12.04 -2.43
C GLN A 49 -15.42 10.69 -2.68
N ARG A 50 -15.46 9.76 -1.71
CA ARG A 50 -15.00 8.41 -1.97
C ARG A 50 -15.87 7.73 -3.01
N VAL A 51 -15.25 7.30 -4.11
CA VAL A 51 -15.92 6.61 -5.22
C VAL A 51 -15.41 5.18 -5.40
N SER A 52 -14.24 4.84 -4.84
CA SER A 52 -13.66 3.50 -4.93
C SER A 52 -12.59 3.30 -3.85
N GLY A 53 -11.97 2.12 -3.81
CA GLY A 53 -10.84 1.85 -2.93
C GLY A 53 -10.16 0.52 -3.21
N VAL A 54 -8.96 0.33 -2.67
CA VAL A 54 -8.20 -0.92 -2.78
C VAL A 54 -7.87 -1.44 -1.39
N HIS A 55 -8.44 -2.59 -1.06
CA HIS A 55 -8.05 -3.33 0.13
C HIS A 55 -6.68 -3.96 -0.09
N VAL A 56 -5.80 -3.80 0.88
CA VAL A 56 -4.49 -4.47 0.89
C VAL A 56 -4.48 -5.53 1.97
N GLU A 57 -3.89 -6.68 1.70
CA GLU A 57 -3.77 -7.81 2.62
C GLU A 57 -3.30 -7.37 4.03
N THR A 58 -3.75 -8.08 5.07
CA THR A 58 -3.49 -7.74 6.46
C THR A 58 -2.43 -8.64 7.09
N VAL A 59 -1.20 -8.61 6.56
CA VAL A 59 -0.10 -9.30 7.25
C VAL A 59 -0.34 -10.80 7.43
N VAL A 60 -0.78 -11.44 6.39
CA VAL A 60 -1.07 -12.87 6.43
C VAL A 60 0.10 -13.74 5.99
N GLY A 61 1.31 -13.24 6.05
CA GLY A 61 2.49 -14.04 5.76
C GLY A 61 2.63 -15.24 6.71
N GLN A 62 3.40 -16.22 6.31
CA GLN A 62 3.76 -17.33 7.19
C GLN A 62 4.68 -16.83 8.30
N VAL A 63 4.35 -17.12 9.55
CA VAL A 63 5.27 -16.91 10.67
C VAL A 63 6.26 -18.06 10.68
N PRO A 64 7.59 -17.84 10.74
CA PRO A 64 8.55 -18.92 10.89
C PRO A 64 8.18 -19.82 12.07
N GLY A 65 7.95 -21.13 11.80
CA GLY A 65 7.47 -22.06 12.80
C GLY A 65 6.01 -21.90 13.25
N GLY A 66 5.25 -20.99 12.61
CA GLY A 66 3.85 -20.73 12.90
C GLY A 66 2.88 -21.59 12.10
N ILE A 67 1.59 -21.46 12.43
CA ILE A 67 0.50 -22.11 11.69
C ILE A 67 0.36 -21.42 10.34
N PRO A 68 0.34 -22.17 9.22
CA PRO A 68 0.07 -21.58 7.91
C PRO A 68 -1.29 -20.86 7.90
N ILE A 69 -1.30 -19.61 7.48
CA ILE A 69 -2.53 -18.83 7.33
C ILE A 69 -3.05 -19.02 5.90
N ASP A 70 -4.35 -19.30 5.78
CA ASP A 70 -5.02 -19.34 4.48
C ASP A 70 -5.24 -17.90 3.98
N THR A 71 -4.38 -17.45 3.09
CA THR A 71 -4.42 -16.11 2.50
C THR A 71 -5.60 -15.94 1.54
N VAL A 72 -6.07 -17.04 0.95
CA VAL A 72 -7.23 -17.04 0.03
C VAL A 72 -8.53 -16.83 0.80
N GLU A 73 -8.61 -17.33 2.04
CA GLU A 73 -9.75 -17.06 2.93
C GLU A 73 -9.86 -15.56 3.28
N GLU A 74 -8.74 -14.86 3.42
CA GLU A 74 -8.79 -13.40 3.59
C GLU A 74 -9.46 -12.74 2.38
N THR A 75 -9.03 -13.07 1.18
CA THR A 75 -9.61 -12.52 -0.05
C THR A 75 -11.13 -12.80 -0.12
N ARG A 76 -11.55 -14.00 0.23
CA ARG A 76 -12.97 -14.38 0.24
C ARG A 76 -13.76 -13.60 1.29
N TRP A 77 -13.22 -13.47 2.49
CA TRP A 77 -13.82 -12.73 3.57
C TRP A 77 -13.94 -11.23 3.26
N VAL A 78 -12.85 -10.61 2.79
CA VAL A 78 -12.82 -9.20 2.37
C VAL A 78 -13.84 -8.92 1.27
N ARG A 79 -13.90 -9.79 0.26
CA ARG A 79 -14.93 -9.69 -0.78
C ARG A 79 -16.33 -9.69 -0.16
N GLY A 80 -16.62 -10.61 0.74
CA GLY A 80 -17.92 -10.69 1.43
C GLY A 80 -18.24 -9.44 2.24
N GLN A 81 -17.24 -8.77 2.83
CA GLN A 81 -17.40 -7.52 3.56
C GLN A 81 -17.74 -6.33 2.65
N LEU A 82 -17.11 -6.24 1.47
CA LEU A 82 -17.18 -5.06 0.60
C LEU A 82 -18.23 -5.18 -0.53
N GLU A 83 -18.61 -6.40 -0.93
CA GLU A 83 -19.52 -6.64 -2.04
C GLU A 83 -20.91 -6.00 -1.88
N PRO A 84 -21.50 -5.89 -0.67
CA PRO A 84 -22.79 -5.23 -0.48
C PRO A 84 -22.85 -3.77 -0.92
N THR A 85 -21.73 -3.07 -0.95
CA THR A 85 -21.63 -1.66 -1.37
C THR A 85 -20.91 -1.46 -2.71
N SER A 86 -20.52 -2.54 -3.38
CA SER A 86 -19.66 -2.50 -4.56
C SER A 86 -20.25 -1.80 -5.79
N VAL A 87 -21.57 -1.72 -5.88
CA VAL A 87 -22.24 -1.02 -7.00
C VAL A 87 -21.99 0.48 -6.94
N GLU A 88 -22.00 1.07 -5.74
CA GLU A 88 -21.75 2.51 -5.53
C GLU A 88 -20.27 2.82 -5.34
N GLN A 89 -19.54 1.85 -4.78
CA GLN A 89 -18.13 2.00 -4.40
C GLN A 89 -17.34 0.75 -4.83
N PRO A 90 -16.98 0.63 -6.11
CA PRO A 90 -16.18 -0.47 -6.62
C PRO A 90 -14.84 -0.56 -5.85
N PHE A 91 -14.37 -1.79 -5.69
CA PHE A 91 -13.14 -2.04 -4.95
C PHE A 91 -12.22 -3.04 -5.65
N GLY A 92 -10.92 -2.87 -5.38
CA GLY A 92 -9.88 -3.82 -5.73
C GLY A 92 -9.34 -4.55 -4.50
N ILE A 93 -8.68 -5.66 -4.72
CA ILE A 93 -7.99 -6.43 -3.67
C ILE A 93 -6.54 -6.63 -4.08
N VAL A 94 -5.62 -6.25 -3.21
CA VAL A 94 -4.21 -6.62 -3.24
C VAL A 94 -4.04 -7.76 -2.23
N ALA A 95 -3.76 -8.97 -2.72
CA ALA A 95 -3.66 -10.16 -1.91
C ALA A 95 -2.21 -10.50 -1.56
N TYR A 96 -2.00 -11.35 -0.55
CA TYR A 96 -0.68 -11.92 -0.28
C TYR A 96 -0.45 -13.18 -1.10
N VAL A 97 0.66 -13.20 -1.82
CA VAL A 97 1.22 -14.42 -2.45
C VAL A 97 2.70 -14.50 -2.13
N HIS A 98 3.17 -15.63 -1.67
CA HIS A 98 4.60 -15.86 -1.45
C HIS A 98 5.28 -16.13 -2.79
N LEU A 99 5.83 -15.09 -3.40
CA LEU A 99 6.39 -15.13 -4.77
C LEU A 99 7.71 -15.89 -4.86
N GLU A 100 8.38 -16.19 -3.75
CA GLU A 100 9.64 -16.93 -3.70
C GLU A 100 9.44 -18.46 -3.57
N ARG A 101 8.20 -18.94 -3.62
CA ARG A 101 7.90 -20.37 -3.66
C ARG A 101 8.20 -20.99 -5.02
N ASP A 102 8.02 -22.32 -5.11
CA ASP A 102 7.93 -23.00 -6.40
C ASP A 102 6.92 -22.29 -7.29
N ILE A 103 7.29 -22.07 -8.55
CA ILE A 103 6.51 -21.28 -9.51
C ILE A 103 5.08 -21.81 -9.70
N ALA A 104 4.91 -23.13 -9.74
CA ALA A 104 3.58 -23.73 -9.90
C ALA A 104 2.72 -23.53 -8.64
N ALA A 105 3.33 -23.54 -7.45
CA ALA A 105 2.63 -23.27 -6.21
C ALA A 105 2.23 -21.79 -6.10
N ALA A 106 3.09 -20.86 -6.51
CA ALA A 106 2.77 -19.43 -6.56
C ALA A 106 1.63 -19.15 -7.55
N GLU A 107 1.72 -19.71 -8.75
CA GLU A 107 0.69 -19.58 -9.77
C GLU A 107 -0.66 -20.14 -9.31
N HIS A 108 -0.67 -21.33 -8.71
CA HIS A 108 -1.89 -21.92 -8.15
C HIS A 108 -2.52 -21.02 -7.09
N THR A 109 -1.71 -20.39 -6.23
CA THR A 109 -2.22 -19.43 -5.23
C THR A 109 -2.84 -18.21 -5.89
N ILE A 110 -2.22 -17.66 -6.94
CA ILE A 110 -2.78 -16.53 -7.72
C ILE A 110 -4.15 -16.93 -8.32
N GLU A 111 -4.25 -18.11 -8.92
CA GLU A 111 -5.50 -18.61 -9.51
C GLU A 111 -6.61 -18.77 -8.45
N GLN A 112 -6.25 -19.23 -7.24
CA GLN A 112 -7.18 -19.33 -6.13
C GLN A 112 -7.68 -17.94 -5.68
N HIS A 113 -6.79 -16.94 -5.61
CA HIS A 113 -7.17 -15.54 -5.31
C HIS A 113 -8.06 -14.95 -6.41
N LEU A 114 -7.76 -15.19 -7.69
CA LEU A 114 -8.59 -14.76 -8.81
C LEU A 114 -10.02 -15.31 -8.69
N ALA A 115 -10.15 -16.59 -8.38
CA ALA A 115 -11.45 -17.23 -8.17
C ALA A 115 -12.17 -16.66 -6.92
N ALA A 116 -11.45 -16.48 -5.81
CA ALA A 116 -12.01 -15.99 -4.54
C ALA A 116 -12.44 -14.51 -4.62
N SER A 117 -11.68 -13.69 -5.36
CA SER A 117 -11.94 -12.23 -5.47
C SER A 117 -13.16 -11.89 -6.32
N GLY A 118 -13.66 -12.80 -7.15
CA GLY A 118 -14.75 -12.50 -8.07
C GLY A 118 -14.40 -11.44 -9.11
N GLY A 119 -13.15 -11.44 -9.61
CA GLY A 119 -12.65 -10.49 -10.59
C GLY A 119 -12.10 -9.19 -10.01
N ARG A 120 -11.94 -9.09 -8.69
CA ARG A 120 -11.47 -7.88 -7.99
C ARG A 120 -9.99 -7.94 -7.58
N LEU A 121 -9.28 -9.04 -7.84
CA LEU A 121 -7.84 -9.09 -7.63
C LEU A 121 -7.14 -8.13 -8.59
N CYS A 122 -6.46 -7.12 -8.07
CA CYS A 122 -5.77 -6.09 -8.86
C CYS A 122 -4.26 -6.04 -8.59
N GLY A 123 -3.80 -6.71 -7.54
CA GLY A 123 -2.38 -6.73 -7.19
C GLY A 123 -2.03 -7.80 -6.16
N VAL A 124 -0.74 -7.89 -5.91
CA VAL A 124 -0.15 -8.77 -4.89
C VAL A 124 0.83 -7.95 -4.06
N ARG A 125 0.82 -8.16 -2.74
CA ARG A 125 1.86 -7.67 -1.84
C ARG A 125 2.57 -8.85 -1.17
N MET A 126 3.89 -8.80 -1.20
CA MET A 126 4.77 -9.56 -0.33
C MET A 126 5.70 -8.55 0.33
N ILE A 127 5.59 -8.40 1.65
CA ILE A 127 6.43 -7.45 2.40
C ILE A 127 7.86 -7.95 2.38
N LEU A 128 8.80 -7.13 1.91
CA LEU A 128 10.21 -7.48 1.69
C LEU A 128 11.15 -6.78 2.67
N ASN A 129 10.61 -6.01 3.62
CA ASN A 129 11.41 -5.26 4.58
C ASN A 129 12.31 -6.21 5.37
N HIS A 130 13.61 -6.11 5.17
CA HIS A 130 14.66 -6.77 5.91
C HIS A 130 15.71 -5.74 6.29
N HIS A 131 16.16 -5.73 7.53
CA HIS A 131 17.23 -4.86 7.98
C HIS A 131 18.32 -5.70 8.67
N PRO A 132 19.59 -5.60 8.24
CA PRO A 132 20.64 -6.49 8.73
C PRO A 132 20.89 -6.35 10.24
N ASP A 133 20.71 -5.15 10.80
CA ASP A 133 21.07 -4.83 12.18
C ASP A 133 19.87 -4.41 13.05
N ASN A 134 18.67 -4.24 12.46
CA ASN A 134 17.49 -3.79 13.21
C ASN A 134 16.29 -4.73 12.98
N PRO A 135 15.98 -5.61 13.95
CA PRO A 135 14.85 -6.53 13.84
C PRO A 135 13.49 -5.81 13.78
N ASP A 136 13.36 -4.61 14.33
CA ASP A 136 12.11 -3.84 14.31
C ASP A 136 11.78 -3.32 12.89
N LEU A 137 12.76 -3.26 12.01
CA LEU A 137 12.63 -2.91 10.59
C LEU A 137 12.69 -4.15 9.67
N THR A 138 12.61 -5.36 10.25
CA THR A 138 12.60 -6.62 9.53
C THR A 138 11.25 -7.30 9.66
N TRP A 139 10.63 -7.59 8.53
CA TRP A 139 9.41 -8.39 8.53
C TRP A 139 9.74 -9.83 8.95
N PRO A 140 9.03 -10.43 9.93
CA PRO A 140 9.47 -11.68 10.58
C PRO A 140 9.64 -12.89 9.67
N GLN A 141 9.18 -12.83 8.44
CA GLN A 141 9.16 -13.97 7.52
C GLN A 141 10.06 -13.77 6.30
N ILE A 142 10.75 -12.64 6.27
CA ILE A 142 11.61 -12.30 5.14
C ILE A 142 13.04 -12.66 5.47
N GLU A 143 13.64 -13.43 4.56
CA GLU A 143 15.08 -13.70 4.57
C GLU A 143 15.82 -12.62 3.79
N ASP A 144 17.09 -12.43 4.11
CA ASP A 144 17.96 -11.57 3.32
C ASP A 144 18.10 -12.11 1.89
N GLY A 145 18.22 -11.21 0.92
CA GLY A 145 18.50 -11.58 -0.47
C GLY A 145 17.27 -11.98 -1.31
N VAL A 146 16.05 -11.83 -0.82
CA VAL A 146 14.83 -12.14 -1.60
C VAL A 146 14.80 -11.38 -2.94
N LEU A 147 15.20 -10.12 -2.96
CA LEU A 147 15.24 -9.31 -4.20
C LEU A 147 16.23 -9.86 -5.24
N GLN A 148 17.28 -10.58 -4.82
CA GLN A 148 18.24 -11.23 -5.72
C GLN A 148 17.81 -12.64 -6.12
N SER A 149 16.76 -13.19 -5.52
CA SER A 149 16.28 -14.53 -5.77
C SER A 149 15.72 -14.70 -7.19
N SER A 150 16.14 -15.74 -7.90
CA SER A 150 15.56 -16.08 -9.19
C SER A 150 14.08 -16.50 -9.07
N ARG A 151 13.70 -17.14 -7.97
CA ARG A 151 12.31 -17.53 -7.72
C ARG A 151 11.40 -16.33 -7.54
N PHE A 152 11.88 -15.28 -6.84
CA PHE A 152 11.13 -14.03 -6.72
C PHE A 152 10.90 -13.39 -8.10
N ARG A 153 11.93 -13.36 -8.95
CA ARG A 153 11.81 -12.87 -10.33
C ARG A 153 10.81 -13.70 -11.16
N ASP A 154 10.81 -15.01 -11.02
CA ASP A 154 9.82 -15.90 -11.66
C ASP A 154 8.41 -15.55 -11.16
N GLY A 155 8.25 -15.29 -9.87
CA GLY A 155 7.01 -14.82 -9.26
C GLY A 155 6.53 -13.47 -9.83
N LEU A 156 7.44 -12.50 -10.03
CA LEU A 156 7.11 -11.22 -10.68
C LEU A 156 6.65 -11.39 -12.12
N ALA A 157 7.27 -12.32 -12.86
CA ALA A 157 6.86 -12.66 -14.22
C ALA A 157 5.43 -13.23 -14.27
N LEU A 158 4.99 -13.95 -13.23
CA LEU A 158 3.59 -14.36 -13.09
C LEU A 158 2.67 -13.13 -12.95
N LEU A 159 3.02 -12.16 -12.10
CA LEU A 159 2.20 -10.96 -11.92
C LEU A 159 2.05 -10.18 -13.21
N GLU A 160 3.12 -10.03 -13.99
CA GLU A 160 3.06 -9.39 -15.31
C GLU A 160 2.12 -10.16 -16.25
N ARG A 161 2.23 -11.50 -16.30
CA ARG A 161 1.37 -12.37 -17.11
C ARG A 161 -0.11 -12.29 -16.74
N TYR A 162 -0.42 -12.20 -15.45
CA TYR A 162 -1.79 -12.06 -14.93
C TYR A 162 -2.27 -10.59 -14.89
N ASN A 163 -1.45 -9.64 -15.36
CA ASN A 163 -1.74 -8.20 -15.33
C ASN A 163 -2.07 -7.68 -13.92
N LEU A 164 -1.38 -8.18 -12.90
CA LEU A 164 -1.50 -7.77 -11.50
C LEU A 164 -0.40 -6.77 -11.15
N ALA A 165 -0.71 -5.77 -10.32
CA ALA A 165 0.29 -4.88 -9.77
C ALA A 165 1.09 -5.58 -8.66
N PHE A 166 2.32 -5.11 -8.41
CA PHE A 166 3.11 -5.51 -7.25
C PHE A 166 3.23 -4.34 -6.26
N ASP A 167 2.73 -4.53 -5.04
CA ASP A 167 2.90 -3.57 -3.96
C ASP A 167 4.26 -3.79 -3.28
N LEU A 168 5.17 -2.85 -3.51
CA LEU A 168 6.53 -2.89 -2.99
C LEU A 168 6.58 -2.33 -1.58
N SER A 169 7.00 -3.16 -0.63
CA SER A 169 7.36 -2.79 0.73
C SER A 169 8.79 -3.25 0.98
N CYS A 170 9.74 -2.32 1.05
CA CYS A 170 11.14 -2.59 1.35
C CYS A 170 11.78 -1.38 2.03
N ASN A 171 12.84 -1.61 2.80
CA ASN A 171 13.58 -0.54 3.44
C ASN A 171 14.47 0.25 2.46
N PRO A 172 14.85 1.51 2.76
CA PRO A 172 15.64 2.34 1.85
C PRO A 172 16.94 1.70 1.33
N HIS A 173 17.66 0.95 2.15
CA HIS A 173 18.89 0.28 1.73
C HIS A 173 18.66 -0.88 0.73
N GLN A 174 17.43 -1.42 0.63
CA GLN A 174 17.08 -2.46 -0.32
C GLN A 174 16.65 -1.89 -1.69
N VAL A 175 16.43 -0.57 -1.79
CA VAL A 175 15.84 0.05 -2.99
C VAL A 175 16.73 -0.11 -4.22
N ALA A 176 18.06 -0.10 -4.07
CA ALA A 176 18.99 -0.31 -5.19
C ALA A 176 18.77 -1.69 -5.85
N ASP A 177 18.58 -2.73 -5.04
CA ASP A 177 18.28 -4.08 -5.52
C ASP A 177 16.88 -4.16 -6.13
N ALA A 178 15.88 -3.50 -5.52
CA ALA A 178 14.54 -3.41 -6.07
C ALA A 178 14.54 -2.74 -7.46
N VAL A 179 15.27 -1.63 -7.63
CA VAL A 179 15.42 -0.95 -8.93
C VAL A 179 16.09 -1.86 -9.96
N ALA A 180 17.13 -2.62 -9.56
CA ALA A 180 17.81 -3.56 -10.45
C ALA A 180 16.85 -4.67 -10.93
N VAL A 181 15.96 -5.13 -10.06
CA VAL A 181 14.93 -6.13 -10.42
C VAL A 181 13.88 -5.52 -11.33
N PHE A 182 13.22 -4.43 -10.92
CA PHE A 182 12.05 -3.90 -11.65
C PHE A 182 12.40 -3.29 -13.01
N ARG A 183 13.65 -2.93 -13.25
CA ARG A 183 14.13 -2.53 -14.58
C ARG A 183 13.92 -3.62 -15.65
N ASP A 184 13.94 -4.90 -15.24
CA ASP A 184 13.73 -6.03 -16.14
C ASP A 184 12.23 -6.37 -16.35
N PHE A 185 11.33 -5.69 -15.62
CA PHE A 185 9.88 -5.87 -15.70
C PHE A 185 9.15 -4.56 -16.07
N PRO A 186 9.38 -3.98 -17.26
CA PRO A 186 8.86 -2.66 -17.63
C PRO A 186 7.33 -2.61 -17.77
N ASN A 187 6.66 -3.75 -17.94
CA ASN A 187 5.20 -3.82 -18.03
C ASN A 187 4.53 -4.15 -16.70
N LEU A 188 5.29 -4.55 -15.67
CA LEU A 188 4.77 -4.76 -14.32
C LEU A 188 4.53 -3.40 -13.65
N ARG A 189 3.31 -3.13 -13.23
CA ARG A 189 3.00 -1.96 -12.41
C ARG A 189 3.48 -2.22 -10.98
N VAL A 190 4.41 -1.40 -10.51
CA VAL A 190 4.98 -1.48 -9.17
C VAL A 190 4.48 -0.30 -8.34
N VAL A 191 3.94 -0.55 -7.18
CA VAL A 191 3.41 0.49 -6.28
C VAL A 191 4.25 0.51 -5.02
N SER A 192 5.14 1.48 -4.89
CA SER A 192 5.94 1.67 -3.68
C SER A 192 5.07 2.20 -2.54
N ASN A 193 5.05 1.49 -1.42
CA ASN A 193 4.20 1.82 -0.27
C ASN A 193 4.85 2.88 0.64
N HIS A 194 4.00 3.67 1.31
CA HIS A 194 4.31 4.36 2.57
C HIS A 194 5.53 5.29 2.51
N LEU A 195 5.52 6.29 1.61
CA LEU A 195 6.61 7.25 1.45
C LEU A 195 7.98 6.57 1.24
N GLY A 196 8.00 5.35 0.63
CA GLY A 196 9.25 4.59 0.43
C GLY A 196 9.91 4.14 1.73
N PHE A 197 9.12 3.94 2.80
CA PHE A 197 9.58 3.50 4.12
C PHE A 197 10.67 4.39 4.73
N LEU A 198 10.60 5.72 4.49
CA LEU A 198 11.37 6.66 5.30
C LEU A 198 11.00 6.48 6.78
N HIS A 199 12.00 6.26 7.63
CA HIS A 199 11.81 5.94 9.04
C HIS A 199 12.24 7.08 9.95
N ASP A 200 11.47 7.37 11.01
CA ASP A 200 11.83 8.35 12.04
C ASP A 200 12.94 7.81 12.95
N GLY A 201 13.81 8.70 13.40
CA GLY A 201 14.91 8.36 14.32
C GLY A 201 16.21 7.90 13.64
N GLU A 202 16.24 7.83 12.31
CA GLU A 202 17.46 7.57 11.54
C GLU A 202 18.27 8.85 11.33
N ASP A 203 19.54 8.69 10.97
CA ASP A 203 20.46 9.79 10.73
C ASP A 203 20.32 10.38 9.31
N GLN A 204 21.09 11.45 9.04
CA GLN A 204 21.11 12.12 7.75
C GLN A 204 21.54 11.18 6.61
N ALA A 205 22.43 10.22 6.87
CA ALA A 205 22.88 9.27 5.86
C ALA A 205 21.75 8.35 5.40
N HIS A 206 20.84 7.96 6.31
CA HIS A 206 19.65 7.22 5.97
C HIS A 206 18.69 8.05 5.10
N GLU A 207 18.47 9.32 5.45
CA GLU A 207 17.62 10.21 4.62
C GLU A 207 18.21 10.42 3.21
N ASP A 208 19.52 10.55 3.11
CA ASP A 208 20.21 10.71 1.82
C ASP A 208 20.09 9.43 0.97
N LEU A 209 20.27 8.26 1.59
CA LEU A 209 20.06 6.96 0.95
C LEU A 209 18.62 6.79 0.47
N TRP A 210 17.62 7.18 1.30
CA TRP A 210 16.21 7.18 0.90
C TRP A 210 15.99 8.08 -0.31
N ARG A 211 16.55 9.32 -0.33
CA ARG A 211 16.40 10.25 -1.46
C ARG A 211 16.98 9.69 -2.75
N GLU A 212 18.17 9.09 -2.68
CA GLU A 212 18.80 8.42 -3.82
C GLU A 212 17.91 7.27 -4.34
N GLY A 213 17.38 6.45 -3.43
CA GLY A 213 16.49 5.36 -3.76
C GLY A 213 15.19 5.84 -4.41
N MET A 214 14.57 6.89 -3.88
CA MET A 214 13.33 7.45 -4.45
C MET A 214 13.58 8.06 -5.85
N ALA A 215 14.73 8.72 -6.05
CA ALA A 215 15.10 9.21 -7.37
C ALA A 215 15.28 8.06 -8.39
N ALA A 216 15.90 6.96 -7.97
CA ALA A 216 16.10 5.78 -8.81
C ALA A 216 14.78 5.06 -9.14
N LEU A 217 13.85 4.92 -8.18
CA LEU A 217 12.51 4.37 -8.41
C LEU A 217 11.69 5.26 -9.33
N ALA A 218 11.73 6.58 -9.13
CA ALA A 218 11.00 7.54 -9.95
C ALA A 218 11.44 7.55 -11.42
N ALA A 219 12.70 7.16 -11.71
CA ALA A 219 13.22 7.00 -13.06
C ALA A 219 12.60 5.79 -13.81
N LEU A 220 11.96 4.86 -13.12
CA LEU A 220 11.22 3.75 -13.71
C LEU A 220 9.77 4.19 -14.00
N PRO A 221 9.32 4.22 -15.26
CA PRO A 221 8.02 4.80 -15.63
C PRO A 221 6.82 3.98 -15.12
N ASN A 222 7.02 2.73 -14.78
CA ASN A 222 6.02 1.78 -14.29
C ASN A 222 5.93 1.76 -12.74
N VAL A 223 6.66 2.64 -12.04
CA VAL A 223 6.64 2.72 -10.57
C VAL A 223 5.76 3.88 -10.12
N TYR A 224 4.84 3.59 -9.22
CA TYR A 224 3.93 4.50 -8.53
C TYR A 224 4.31 4.63 -7.06
N MET A 225 3.85 5.70 -6.39
CA MET A 225 4.16 6.00 -4.99
C MET A 225 2.89 6.22 -4.17
N LYS A 226 2.73 5.49 -3.07
CA LYS A 226 1.69 5.77 -2.05
C LYS A 226 2.19 6.79 -1.03
N LEU A 227 1.47 7.89 -0.94
CA LEU A 227 1.69 8.95 0.05
C LEU A 227 0.83 8.63 1.28
N SER A 228 1.35 7.79 2.18
CA SER A 228 0.61 7.23 3.32
C SER A 228 1.55 6.85 4.47
N MET A 229 1.00 6.48 5.63
CA MET A 229 1.76 6.06 6.83
C MET A 229 2.82 7.09 7.25
N ALA A 230 2.46 8.36 7.21
CA ALA A 230 3.36 9.48 7.48
C ALA A 230 3.95 9.46 8.90
N TRP A 231 3.25 8.85 9.87
CA TRP A 231 3.73 8.66 11.24
C TRP A 231 4.99 7.78 11.32
N PHE A 232 5.22 6.90 10.35
CA PHE A 232 6.41 6.08 10.30
C PHE A 232 7.65 6.91 9.95
N ALA A 233 7.48 7.90 9.06
CA ALA A 233 8.54 8.83 8.69
C ALA A 233 8.80 9.89 9.78
N ARG A 234 7.76 10.31 10.52
CA ARG A 234 7.87 11.23 11.67
C ARG A 234 6.80 10.88 12.68
N ASP A 235 7.19 10.21 13.76
CA ASP A 235 6.26 9.80 14.81
C ASP A 235 5.53 11.00 15.42
N ALA A 236 4.23 10.83 15.70
CA ALA A 236 3.34 11.88 16.24
C ALA A 236 3.36 13.19 15.42
N PHE A 237 3.54 13.12 14.08
CA PHE A 237 3.58 14.32 13.22
C PHE A 237 2.30 15.15 13.32
N HIS A 238 1.17 14.53 13.61
CA HIS A 238 -0.13 15.18 13.75
C HIS A 238 -0.29 15.99 15.06
N GLU A 239 0.64 15.86 15.99
CA GLU A 239 0.69 16.58 17.27
C GLU A 239 1.77 17.69 17.28
N ASP A 240 2.62 17.77 16.25
CA ASP A 240 3.77 18.67 16.18
C ASP A 240 3.86 19.34 14.81
N ALA A 241 3.59 20.64 14.76
CA ALA A 241 3.60 21.42 13.51
C ALA A 241 4.96 21.41 12.77
N ALA A 242 6.08 21.29 13.51
CA ALA A 242 7.40 21.21 12.86
C ALA A 242 7.63 19.84 12.20
N LYS A 243 7.15 18.77 12.81
CA LYS A 243 7.15 17.44 12.21
C LYS A 243 6.18 17.35 11.03
N GLU A 244 4.99 17.94 11.16
CA GLU A 244 4.02 18.03 10.07
C GLU A 244 4.61 18.75 8.84
N ALA A 245 5.28 19.89 9.04
CA ALA A 245 5.95 20.61 7.97
C ALA A 245 7.04 19.77 7.26
N LYS A 246 7.76 18.92 8.00
CA LYS A 246 8.72 17.97 7.42
C LYS A 246 8.02 16.90 6.57
N ILE A 247 6.89 16.37 7.04
CA ILE A 247 6.09 15.42 6.24
C ILE A 247 5.56 16.08 4.97
N ALA A 248 5.03 17.30 5.06
CA ALA A 248 4.60 18.05 3.89
C ALA A 248 5.73 18.21 2.86
N ALA A 249 6.96 18.55 3.32
CA ALA A 249 8.13 18.65 2.45
C ALA A 249 8.50 17.30 1.78
N VAL A 250 8.43 16.19 2.52
CA VAL A 250 8.66 14.83 1.98
C VAL A 250 7.62 14.48 0.91
N VAL A 251 6.34 14.79 1.17
CA VAL A 251 5.25 14.56 0.20
C VAL A 251 5.47 15.38 -1.07
N GLN A 252 5.82 16.67 -0.95
CA GLN A 252 6.14 17.51 -2.10
C GLN A 252 7.33 16.98 -2.89
N GLU A 253 8.42 16.59 -2.20
CA GLU A 253 9.60 16.01 -2.84
C GLU A 253 9.26 14.74 -3.65
N LEU A 254 8.40 13.86 -3.11
CA LEU A 254 7.96 12.66 -3.83
C LEU A 254 7.08 13.00 -5.04
N ILE A 255 6.16 13.95 -4.91
CA ILE A 255 5.31 14.39 -6.03
C ILE A 255 6.17 15.03 -7.14
N GLU A 256 7.16 15.85 -6.79
CA GLU A 256 8.09 16.43 -7.77
C GLU A 256 8.88 15.37 -8.53
N ARG A 257 9.30 14.28 -7.85
CA ARG A 257 10.10 13.20 -8.44
C ARG A 257 9.29 12.25 -9.33
N PHE A 258 8.14 11.81 -8.85
CA PHE A 258 7.30 10.82 -9.54
C PHE A 258 6.28 11.47 -10.48
N GLY A 259 5.88 12.72 -10.22
CA GLY A 259 4.76 13.38 -10.89
C GLY A 259 3.40 12.99 -10.29
N CYS A 260 2.43 13.92 -10.37
CA CYS A 260 1.07 13.72 -9.83
C CYS A 260 0.40 12.46 -10.38
N ASN A 261 0.66 12.08 -11.62
CA ASN A 261 0.07 10.91 -12.29
C ASN A 261 0.62 9.56 -11.80
N ARG A 262 1.63 9.58 -10.93
CA ARG A 262 2.21 8.36 -10.34
C ARG A 262 2.30 8.42 -8.82
N CYS A 263 1.74 9.46 -8.18
CA CYS A 263 1.57 9.56 -6.74
C CYS A 263 0.11 9.40 -6.37
N MET A 264 -0.18 8.77 -5.24
CA MET A 264 -1.54 8.59 -4.75
C MET A 264 -1.60 8.72 -3.23
N PHE A 265 -2.53 9.54 -2.72
CA PHE A 265 -2.83 9.62 -1.30
C PHE A 265 -3.61 8.37 -0.86
N ALA A 266 -3.23 7.81 0.30
CA ALA A 266 -3.86 6.62 0.84
C ALA A 266 -4.01 6.71 2.35
N SER A 267 -5.09 6.12 2.89
CA SER A 267 -5.41 6.23 4.31
C SER A 267 -4.56 5.32 5.21
N ASN A 268 -4.17 4.16 4.73
CA ASN A 268 -3.58 3.10 5.56
C ASN A 268 -4.45 2.71 6.77
N TYR A 269 -5.78 2.87 6.65
CA TYR A 269 -6.72 2.62 7.74
C TYR A 269 -6.97 1.11 7.94
N PRO A 270 -7.13 0.65 9.17
CA PRO A 270 -7.16 1.41 10.42
C PRO A 270 -5.79 1.59 11.10
N VAL A 271 -4.67 1.29 10.44
CA VAL A 271 -3.34 1.36 11.07
C VAL A 271 -3.06 2.80 11.54
N ASP A 272 -3.35 3.81 10.74
CA ASP A 272 -3.21 5.22 11.11
C ASP A 272 -4.18 5.64 12.23
N LYS A 273 -5.40 5.08 12.26
CA LYS A 273 -6.36 5.28 13.36
C LYS A 273 -5.80 4.79 14.70
N LEU A 274 -5.08 3.65 14.71
CA LEU A 274 -4.44 3.12 15.90
C LEU A 274 -3.31 4.03 16.42
N ARG A 275 -2.83 4.96 15.61
CA ARG A 275 -1.88 6.01 15.96
C ARG A 275 -2.55 7.33 16.34
N GLY A 276 -3.87 7.36 16.51
CA GLY A 276 -4.62 8.57 16.88
C GLY A 276 -4.93 9.51 15.72
N ILE A 277 -4.66 9.13 14.47
CA ILE A 277 -4.87 9.96 13.29
C ILE A 277 -6.26 9.69 12.74
N SER A 278 -7.16 10.68 12.79
CA SER A 278 -8.50 10.54 12.18
C SER A 278 -8.46 10.69 10.67
N ILE A 279 -9.39 10.05 9.97
CA ILE A 279 -9.55 10.17 8.51
C ILE A 279 -9.78 11.63 8.09
N GLY A 280 -10.62 12.36 8.83
CA GLY A 280 -10.89 13.76 8.57
C GLY A 280 -9.62 14.63 8.65
N TYR A 281 -8.79 14.44 9.68
CA TYR A 281 -7.51 15.13 9.78
C TYR A 281 -6.57 14.77 8.63
N LEU A 282 -6.40 13.48 8.37
CA LEU A 282 -5.45 12.99 7.35
C LEU A 282 -5.78 13.56 5.96
N TYR A 283 -7.03 13.45 5.53
CA TYR A 283 -7.45 13.94 4.21
C TYR A 283 -7.54 15.47 4.15
N ALA A 284 -7.79 16.17 5.26
CA ALA A 284 -7.66 17.62 5.32
C ALA A 284 -6.21 18.07 5.07
N LYS A 285 -5.22 17.32 5.62
CA LYS A 285 -3.80 17.58 5.34
C LYS A 285 -3.40 17.25 3.89
N PHE A 286 -3.91 16.19 3.32
CA PHE A 286 -3.68 15.89 1.90
C PHE A 286 -4.23 17.00 0.98
N LEU A 287 -5.40 17.56 1.31
CA LEU A 287 -5.96 18.70 0.61
C LEU A 287 -5.09 19.96 0.76
N GLU A 288 -4.60 20.24 1.97
CA GLU A 288 -3.70 21.36 2.26
C GLU A 288 -2.37 21.20 1.50
N TRP A 289 -1.73 20.03 1.58
CA TRP A 289 -0.46 19.77 0.91
C TRP A 289 -0.57 19.74 -0.63
N SER A 290 -1.77 19.59 -1.15
CA SER A 290 -2.03 19.64 -2.61
C SER A 290 -2.73 20.94 -3.07
N ALA A 291 -2.81 21.99 -2.23
CA ALA A 291 -3.58 23.18 -2.53
C ALA A 291 -3.08 23.97 -3.75
N ASP A 292 -1.77 23.94 -4.00
CA ASP A 292 -1.13 24.67 -5.09
C ASP A 292 -1.14 23.91 -6.44
N PHE A 293 -1.61 22.65 -6.45
CA PHE A 293 -1.75 21.86 -7.68
C PHE A 293 -3.07 22.19 -8.41
N SER A 294 -3.07 22.05 -9.71
CA SER A 294 -4.27 22.19 -10.54
C SER A 294 -5.34 21.15 -10.21
N ASP A 295 -6.57 21.37 -10.62
CA ASP A 295 -7.69 20.43 -10.40
C ASP A 295 -7.40 19.05 -11.02
N ASP A 296 -6.75 18.99 -12.19
CA ASP A 296 -6.36 17.73 -12.86
C ASP A 296 -5.26 17.01 -12.08
N GLU A 297 -4.27 17.72 -11.56
CA GLU A 297 -3.21 17.14 -10.74
C GLU A 297 -3.75 16.63 -9.39
N ARG A 298 -4.62 17.38 -8.73
CA ARG A 298 -5.31 16.94 -7.51
C ARG A 298 -6.17 15.71 -7.79
N ARG A 299 -6.90 15.70 -8.89
CA ARG A 299 -7.66 14.52 -9.31
C ARG A 299 -6.74 13.31 -9.53
N ALA A 300 -5.57 13.49 -10.12
CA ALA A 300 -4.58 12.42 -10.25
C ALA A 300 -4.14 11.88 -8.88
N LEU A 301 -3.76 12.76 -7.95
CA LEU A 301 -3.29 12.40 -6.60
C LEU A 301 -4.36 11.69 -5.76
N PHE A 302 -5.63 12.06 -5.89
CA PHE A 302 -6.72 11.48 -5.10
C PHE A 302 -7.41 10.29 -5.76
N HIS A 303 -7.27 10.10 -7.09
CA HIS A 303 -8.03 9.06 -7.79
C HIS A 303 -7.28 8.43 -8.97
N ASP A 304 -6.92 9.22 -10.01
CA ASP A 304 -6.61 8.64 -11.33
C ASP A 304 -5.30 7.82 -11.31
N SER A 305 -4.32 8.19 -10.48
CA SER A 305 -3.08 7.43 -10.31
C SER A 305 -3.34 6.04 -9.71
N ALA A 306 -4.27 5.92 -8.76
CA ALA A 306 -4.67 4.63 -8.21
C ALA A 306 -5.33 3.73 -9.28
N ILE A 307 -6.21 4.31 -10.11
CA ILE A 307 -6.84 3.59 -11.22
C ILE A 307 -5.81 3.18 -12.27
N SER A 308 -4.82 4.03 -12.54
CA SER A 308 -3.72 3.70 -13.47
C SER A 308 -2.84 2.57 -12.94
N ALA A 309 -2.58 2.54 -11.63
CA ALA A 309 -1.74 1.53 -10.98
C ALA A 309 -2.44 0.16 -10.89
N TYR A 310 -3.72 0.15 -10.50
CA TYR A 310 -4.43 -1.11 -10.20
C TYR A 310 -5.39 -1.56 -11.30
N GLY A 311 -5.61 -0.72 -12.32
CA GLY A 311 -6.58 -0.95 -13.38
C GLY A 311 -7.99 -0.53 -12.97
N PRO A 312 -8.97 -0.68 -13.89
CA PRO A 312 -10.37 -0.37 -13.59
C PRO A 312 -10.86 -1.31 -12.49
N LEU A 313 -11.35 -0.73 -11.39
CA LEU A 313 -11.89 -1.50 -10.28
C LEU A 313 -13.30 -2.02 -10.65
N SER A 314 -13.52 -3.31 -10.44
CA SER A 314 -14.79 -3.97 -10.81
C SER A 314 -15.93 -3.56 -9.88
N GLN A 315 -17.12 -3.33 -10.47
CA GLN A 315 -18.38 -3.21 -9.76
C GLN A 315 -18.84 -4.56 -9.23
#